data_db1cbbf07af7afb007c62ff7dd588cd8
#
_entry.id   db1cbbf07af7afb007c62ff7dd588cd8
#
_cell.length_a   1.000
_cell.length_b   1.000
_cell.length_c   1.000
_cell.angle_alpha   90.00
_cell.angle_beta   90.00
_cell.angle_gamma   90.00
#
_symmetry.space_group_name_H-M   'P 1'
#
loop_
_entity.id
_entity.type
_entity.pdbx_description
1 polymer ?
#
loop_
_entity_poly.entity_id
_entity_poly.type
_entity_poly.pdbx_seq_one_letter_code
_entity_poly.pdbx_strand_id
1 'polypeptide(L)'
;GHQALVCTHPDGHNHSGNIHVHIVINSLRIEEVPFLPYMDRPADTKAGCKHRCTDAALRYFKSEVMEMCHREGLYQIDLLNGSKNRVTDREYWAQKKGQAALDKQNAPMIAGGITPRQTKFETNKEKLRQTIREALATATGFDEFSSLLLREGVTVKESRGRLSYLTPDRTKPITARKLGDDF
;
A
#
# COMPACT_ATOMS: atom_id res chain seq x y z
N GLY A 1 -0.33 11.28 -29.51
CA GLY A 1 -1.01 10.18 -29.83
C GLY A 1 -2.38 9.90 -29.23
N HIS A 2 -2.63 10.06 -27.90
CA HIS A 2 -3.95 9.91 -27.29
C HIS A 2 -4.53 11.28 -26.93
N GLN A 3 -5.84 11.42 -27.03
CA GLN A 3 -6.54 12.52 -26.40
C GLN A 3 -6.63 12.24 -24.89
N ALA A 4 -6.52 13.29 -24.08
CA ALA A 4 -6.68 13.18 -22.64
C ALA A 4 -7.47 14.38 -22.11
N LEU A 5 -8.26 14.12 -21.08
CA LEU A 5 -8.90 15.15 -20.25
C LEU A 5 -8.20 15.13 -18.89
N VAL A 6 -7.78 16.30 -18.43
CA VAL A 6 -7.11 16.47 -17.14
C VAL A 6 -7.94 17.42 -16.27
N CYS A 7 -8.30 16.95 -15.08
CA CYS A 7 -9.07 17.73 -14.10
C CYS A 7 -8.36 17.73 -12.74
N THR A 8 -8.14 18.90 -12.16
CA THR A 8 -7.56 19.05 -10.82
C THR A 8 -8.65 19.36 -9.81
N HIS A 9 -8.61 18.68 -8.68
CA HIS A 9 -9.48 18.92 -7.52
C HIS A 9 -8.63 19.53 -6.39
N PRO A 10 -8.62 20.86 -6.26
CA PRO A 10 -7.73 21.55 -5.30
C PRO A 10 -8.21 21.44 -3.84
N ASP A 11 -9.49 21.18 -3.61
CA ASP A 11 -10.12 21.04 -2.29
C ASP A 11 -10.28 19.59 -1.83
N GLY A 12 -9.94 18.64 -2.70
CA GLY A 12 -10.15 17.22 -2.47
C GLY A 12 -11.62 16.80 -2.52
N HIS A 13 -11.86 15.48 -2.29
CA HIS A 13 -13.23 14.97 -2.18
C HIS A 13 -13.80 15.30 -0.80
N ASN A 14 -15.02 15.86 -0.77
CA ASN A 14 -15.70 16.29 0.47
C ASN A 14 -14.87 17.25 1.34
N HIS A 15 -14.18 18.18 0.74
CA HIS A 15 -13.32 19.15 1.44
C HIS A 15 -12.24 18.50 2.32
N SER A 16 -11.74 17.34 1.91
CA SER A 16 -10.70 16.62 2.66
C SER A 16 -9.32 17.30 2.64
N GLY A 17 -9.13 18.32 1.79
CA GLY A 17 -7.84 18.96 1.56
C GLY A 17 -6.85 18.11 0.74
N ASN A 18 -7.26 16.94 0.26
CA ASN A 18 -6.46 16.07 -0.59
C ASN A 18 -6.48 16.55 -2.04
N ILE A 19 -5.51 17.39 -2.41
CA ILE A 19 -5.35 17.83 -3.80
C ILE A 19 -5.01 16.62 -4.67
N HIS A 20 -5.76 16.42 -5.75
CA HIS A 20 -5.51 15.32 -6.68
C HIS A 20 -5.94 15.68 -8.10
N VAL A 21 -5.41 14.91 -9.06
CA VAL A 21 -5.66 15.09 -10.49
C VAL A 21 -6.26 13.82 -11.06
N HIS A 22 -7.32 13.98 -11.84
CA HIS A 22 -7.87 12.92 -12.69
C HIS A 22 -7.40 13.09 -14.13
N ILE A 23 -6.85 12.03 -14.69
CA ILE A 23 -6.46 11.97 -16.11
C ILE A 23 -7.27 10.88 -16.77
N VAL A 24 -8.16 11.26 -17.66
CA VAL A 24 -8.95 10.33 -18.50
C VAL A 24 -8.33 10.29 -19.88
N ILE A 25 -7.82 9.13 -20.30
CA ILE A 25 -7.13 8.94 -21.57
C ILE A 25 -8.07 8.20 -22.52
N ASN A 26 -8.26 8.73 -23.72
CA ASN A 26 -8.99 8.04 -24.79
C ASN A 26 -8.33 6.69 -25.07
N SER A 27 -9.14 5.65 -25.15
CA SER A 27 -8.65 4.28 -25.37
C SER A 27 -7.92 4.09 -26.70
N LEU A 28 -8.23 4.87 -27.73
CA LEU A 28 -7.60 4.78 -29.02
C LEU A 28 -6.56 5.88 -29.23
N ARG A 29 -5.45 5.51 -29.85
CA ARG A 29 -4.46 6.45 -30.34
C ARG A 29 -4.98 7.12 -31.61
N ILE A 30 -4.98 8.44 -31.65
CA ILE A 30 -5.48 9.21 -32.78
C ILE A 30 -4.39 9.57 -33.80
N GLU A 31 -3.12 9.59 -33.33
CA GLU A 31 -1.94 9.91 -34.14
C GLU A 31 -0.83 8.91 -33.89
N GLU A 32 -0.07 8.58 -34.95
CA GLU A 32 1.15 7.82 -34.79
C GLU A 32 2.20 8.60 -33.98
N VAL A 33 2.94 7.90 -33.15
CA VAL A 33 3.99 8.47 -32.30
C VAL A 33 5.28 7.67 -32.44
N PRO A 34 6.45 8.24 -32.09
CA PRO A 34 7.69 7.49 -31.96
C PRO A 34 7.56 6.35 -30.95
N PHE A 35 8.39 5.32 -31.10
CA PHE A 35 8.48 4.24 -30.13
C PHE A 35 9.02 4.80 -28.81
N LEU A 36 8.23 4.68 -27.74
CA LEU A 36 8.53 5.25 -26.41
C LEU A 36 9.07 4.16 -25.48
N PRO A 37 9.87 4.50 -24.44
CA PRO A 37 10.57 3.55 -23.58
C PRO A 37 9.68 2.51 -22.87
N TYR A 38 8.42 2.82 -22.68
CA TYR A 38 7.45 1.93 -22.04
C TYR A 38 6.69 1.01 -23.02
N MET A 39 6.89 1.20 -24.31
CA MET A 39 6.24 0.38 -25.33
C MET A 39 7.01 -0.92 -25.53
N ASP A 40 6.31 -2.03 -25.60
CA ASP A 40 6.89 -3.37 -25.78
C ASP A 40 6.60 -3.95 -27.17
N ARG A 41 5.76 -3.26 -27.97
CA ARG A 41 5.39 -3.69 -29.33
C ARG A 41 5.43 -2.51 -30.32
N PRO A 42 6.01 -2.71 -31.51
CA PRO A 42 5.99 -1.68 -32.55
C PRO A 42 4.58 -1.22 -32.95
N ALA A 43 3.59 -2.09 -32.85
CA ALA A 43 2.20 -1.74 -33.13
C ALA A 43 1.62 -0.69 -32.17
N ASP A 44 2.17 -0.54 -30.98
CA ASP A 44 1.69 0.42 -29.97
C ASP A 44 1.93 1.89 -30.39
N THR A 45 2.76 2.14 -31.44
CA THR A 45 2.99 3.47 -32.00
C THR A 45 1.89 3.96 -32.92
N LYS A 46 1.10 3.06 -33.51
CA LYS A 46 0.20 3.34 -34.66
C LYS A 46 -1.12 3.95 -34.22
N ALA A 47 -1.63 4.87 -35.04
CA ALA A 47 -3.01 5.35 -34.93
C ALA A 47 -4.01 4.19 -34.98
N GLY A 48 -5.12 4.30 -34.25
CA GLY A 48 -6.12 3.25 -34.12
C GLY A 48 -5.79 2.14 -33.13
N CYS A 49 -4.57 2.07 -32.60
CA CYS A 49 -4.20 1.12 -31.57
C CYS A 49 -4.73 1.55 -30.19
N LYS A 50 -5.17 0.57 -29.39
CA LYS A 50 -5.64 0.81 -28.03
C LYS A 50 -4.49 1.17 -27.11
N HIS A 51 -4.76 2.09 -26.18
CA HIS A 51 -3.88 2.33 -25.04
C HIS A 51 -3.69 1.04 -24.23
N ARG A 52 -2.45 0.73 -23.91
CA ARG A 52 -2.09 -0.42 -23.06
C ARG A 52 -1.46 0.08 -21.77
N CYS A 53 -2.16 -0.14 -20.67
CA CYS A 53 -1.63 0.11 -19.33
C CYS A 53 -0.86 -1.13 -18.85
N THR A 54 0.35 -1.32 -19.39
CA THR A 54 1.27 -2.38 -18.94
C THR A 54 2.00 -1.96 -17.65
N ASP A 55 2.61 -2.93 -16.95
CA ASP A 55 3.45 -2.60 -15.79
C ASP A 55 4.61 -1.67 -16.18
N ALA A 56 5.18 -1.84 -17.39
CA ALA A 56 6.21 -0.96 -17.93
C ALA A 56 5.70 0.47 -18.13
N ALA A 57 4.53 0.63 -18.74
CA ALA A 57 3.91 1.95 -18.92
C ALA A 57 3.60 2.63 -17.58
N LEU A 58 3.09 1.87 -16.61
CA LEU A 58 2.77 2.40 -15.29
C LEU A 58 4.04 2.79 -14.51
N ARG A 59 5.10 1.99 -14.57
CA ARG A 59 6.40 2.32 -13.97
C ARG A 59 7.02 3.56 -14.60
N TYR A 60 6.99 3.65 -15.93
CA TYR A 60 7.48 4.82 -16.67
C TYR A 60 6.72 6.08 -16.25
N PHE A 61 5.38 6.05 -16.25
CA PHE A 61 4.57 7.17 -15.80
C PHE A 61 4.90 7.62 -14.36
N LYS A 62 5.06 6.67 -13.44
CA LYS A 62 5.44 6.98 -12.06
C LYS A 62 6.82 7.62 -11.98
N SER A 63 7.81 7.12 -12.72
CA SER A 63 9.16 7.70 -12.73
C SER A 63 9.17 9.13 -13.26
N GLU A 64 8.43 9.41 -14.34
CA GLU A 64 8.30 10.76 -14.91
C GLU A 64 7.65 11.73 -13.90
N VAL A 65 6.58 11.30 -13.22
CA VAL A 65 5.94 12.13 -12.18
C VAL A 65 6.91 12.42 -11.03
N MET A 66 7.66 11.41 -10.57
CA MET A 66 8.66 11.59 -9.51
C MET A 66 9.77 12.55 -9.94
N GLU A 67 10.26 12.43 -11.18
CA GLU A 67 11.27 13.33 -11.73
C GLU A 67 10.76 14.78 -11.84
N MET A 68 9.51 14.95 -12.29
CA MET A 68 8.89 16.28 -12.31
C MET A 68 8.77 16.88 -10.90
N CYS A 69 8.31 16.09 -9.93
CA CYS A 69 8.22 16.53 -8.52
C CYS A 69 9.60 16.90 -7.95
N HIS A 70 10.62 16.10 -8.26
CA HIS A 70 11.99 16.38 -7.82
C HIS A 70 12.51 17.70 -8.40
N ARG A 71 12.33 17.93 -9.69
CA ARG A 71 12.75 19.14 -10.38
C ARG A 71 12.07 20.41 -9.82
N GLU A 72 10.80 20.29 -9.44
CA GLU A 72 10.02 21.39 -8.86
C GLU A 72 10.19 21.52 -7.33
N GLY A 73 11.05 20.72 -6.71
CA GLY A 73 11.30 20.73 -5.26
C GLY A 73 10.08 20.31 -4.42
N LEU A 74 9.14 19.54 -5.00
CA LEU A 74 7.93 19.09 -4.30
C LEU A 74 8.21 17.85 -3.46
N TYR A 75 7.54 17.76 -2.31
CA TYR A 75 7.56 16.54 -1.51
C TYR A 75 6.96 15.38 -2.30
N GLN A 76 7.64 14.24 -2.27
CA GLN A 76 7.18 13.03 -2.94
C GLN A 76 7.47 11.78 -2.12
N ILE A 77 6.69 10.75 -2.38
CA ILE A 77 6.91 9.39 -1.89
C ILE A 77 7.47 8.53 -3.03
N ASP A 78 8.20 7.48 -2.70
CA ASP A 78 8.66 6.50 -3.68
C ASP A 78 7.46 5.70 -4.21
N LEU A 79 7.14 5.90 -5.50
CA LEU A 79 6.04 5.23 -6.20
C LEU A 79 6.46 3.94 -6.90
N LEU A 80 7.78 3.67 -6.98
CA LEU A 80 8.35 2.55 -7.75
C LEU A 80 8.68 1.35 -6.88
N ASN A 81 9.10 1.60 -5.66
CA ASN A 81 9.44 0.56 -4.70
C ASN A 81 8.27 0.24 -3.78
N GLY A 82 8.27 -0.96 -3.24
CA GLY A 82 7.31 -1.36 -2.24
C GLY A 82 7.51 -0.64 -0.91
N SER A 83 6.53 -0.70 -0.04
CA SER A 83 6.65 -0.17 1.31
C SER A 83 6.95 -1.27 2.31
N LYS A 84 7.78 -0.96 3.32
CA LYS A 84 8.07 -1.86 4.45
C LYS A 84 6.79 -2.40 5.09
N ASN A 85 5.76 -1.56 5.21
CA ASN A 85 4.43 -1.94 5.65
C ASN A 85 3.43 -1.69 4.53
N ARG A 86 2.78 -2.74 4.06
CA ARG A 86 1.71 -2.61 3.06
C ARG A 86 0.35 -2.45 3.75
N VAL A 87 -0.05 -1.20 3.93
CA VAL A 87 -1.37 -0.85 4.48
C VAL A 87 -2.35 -0.63 3.32
N THR A 88 -3.45 -1.41 3.32
CA THR A 88 -4.53 -1.24 2.34
C THR A 88 -5.54 -0.19 2.84
N ASP A 89 -6.34 0.42 1.94
CA ASP A 89 -7.42 1.34 2.33
C ASP A 89 -8.35 0.75 3.39
N ARG A 90 -8.74 -0.52 3.20
CA ARG A 90 -9.57 -1.23 4.19
C ARG A 90 -8.92 -1.28 5.57
N GLU A 91 -7.61 -1.51 5.63
CA GLU A 91 -6.86 -1.55 6.88
C GLU A 91 -6.73 -0.15 7.49
N TYR A 92 -6.44 0.85 6.67
CA TYR A 92 -6.38 2.26 7.09
C TYR A 92 -7.70 2.72 7.72
N TRP A 93 -8.83 2.48 7.03
CA TRP A 93 -10.14 2.86 7.55
C TRP A 93 -10.55 2.05 8.78
N ALA A 94 -10.19 0.78 8.86
CA ALA A 94 -10.40 -0.04 10.06
C ALA A 94 -9.62 0.53 11.26
N GLN A 95 -8.37 0.93 11.06
CA GLN A 95 -7.55 1.57 12.08
C GLN A 95 -8.15 2.92 12.52
N LYS A 96 -8.57 3.77 11.58
CA LYS A 96 -9.22 5.06 11.90
C LYS A 96 -10.50 4.91 12.69
N LYS A 97 -11.38 3.99 12.27
CA LYS A 97 -12.64 3.70 12.99
C LYS A 97 -12.38 3.10 14.37
N GLY A 98 -11.42 2.18 14.47
CA GLY A 98 -11.04 1.57 15.74
C GLY A 98 -10.45 2.60 16.71
N GLN A 99 -9.60 3.51 16.23
CA GLN A 99 -9.05 4.58 17.04
C GLN A 99 -10.13 5.52 17.54
N ALA A 100 -11.04 5.97 16.69
CA ALA A 100 -12.14 6.84 17.09
C ALA A 100 -13.06 6.17 18.15
N ALA A 101 -13.32 4.87 18.03
CA ALA A 101 -14.09 4.13 19.02
C ALA A 101 -13.35 4.04 20.36
N LEU A 102 -12.04 3.78 20.33
CA LEU A 102 -11.19 3.73 21.52
C LEU A 102 -11.12 5.09 22.21
N ASP A 103 -10.94 6.17 21.44
CA ASP A 103 -10.89 7.54 21.97
C ASP A 103 -12.21 7.91 22.65
N LYS A 104 -13.34 7.55 22.03
CA LYS A 104 -14.68 7.75 22.65
C LYS A 104 -14.85 6.94 23.94
N GLN A 105 -14.32 5.72 23.99
CA GLN A 105 -14.36 4.90 25.19
C GLN A 105 -13.47 5.48 26.31
N ASN A 106 -12.31 6.03 25.95
CA ASN A 106 -11.34 6.57 26.88
C ASN A 106 -11.70 7.98 27.39
N ALA A 107 -12.49 8.74 26.64
CA ALA A 107 -12.83 10.12 26.97
C ALA A 107 -13.38 10.32 28.42
N PRO A 108 -14.34 9.52 28.93
CA PRO A 108 -14.82 9.67 30.29
C PRO A 108 -13.76 9.33 31.35
N MET A 109 -12.86 8.39 31.08
CA MET A 109 -11.75 8.05 31.97
C MET A 109 -10.77 9.22 32.08
N ILE A 110 -10.40 9.79 30.93
CA ILE A 110 -9.50 10.97 30.86
C ILE A 110 -10.12 12.17 31.58
N ALA A 111 -11.41 12.42 31.36
CA ALA A 111 -12.13 13.50 32.05
C ALA A 111 -12.17 13.29 33.57
N GLY A 112 -12.20 12.06 34.03
CA GLY A 112 -12.10 11.69 35.45
C GLY A 112 -10.67 11.64 36.02
N GLY A 113 -9.65 12.06 35.26
CA GLY A 113 -8.24 12.01 35.66
C GLY A 113 -7.61 10.63 35.67
N ILE A 114 -8.24 9.63 35.06
CA ILE A 114 -7.75 8.25 34.96
C ILE A 114 -7.01 8.06 33.65
N THR A 115 -5.77 7.57 33.72
CA THR A 115 -5.00 7.23 32.51
C THR A 115 -5.53 5.93 31.89
N PRO A 116 -6.01 5.94 30.64
CA PRO A 116 -6.46 4.72 29.98
C PRO A 116 -5.32 3.71 29.79
N ARG A 117 -5.64 2.43 29.95
CA ARG A 117 -4.66 1.34 29.75
C ARG A 117 -4.22 1.20 28.29
N GLN A 118 -5.11 1.51 27.35
CA GLN A 118 -4.84 1.46 25.92
C GLN A 118 -5.25 2.78 25.29
N THR A 119 -4.33 3.43 24.60
CA THR A 119 -4.53 4.72 23.91
C THR A 119 -4.42 4.61 22.38
N LYS A 120 -3.82 3.51 21.89
CA LYS A 120 -3.61 3.27 20.47
C LYS A 120 -4.35 2.01 20.02
N PHE A 121 -5.17 2.15 18.99
CA PHE A 121 -5.82 1.02 18.33
C PHE A 121 -4.91 0.42 17.28
N GLU A 122 -4.76 -0.89 17.28
CA GLU A 122 -3.97 -1.63 16.30
C GLU A 122 -4.84 -2.67 15.59
N THR A 123 -4.74 -2.70 14.27
CA THR A 123 -5.41 -3.73 13.46
C THR A 123 -4.75 -5.10 13.68
N ASN A 124 -5.48 -6.18 13.40
CA ASN A 124 -4.93 -7.54 13.51
C ASN A 124 -3.70 -7.74 12.61
N LYS A 125 -3.64 -7.07 11.45
CA LYS A 125 -2.45 -7.12 10.61
C LYS A 125 -1.26 -6.36 11.22
N GLU A 126 -1.51 -5.23 11.87
CA GLU A 126 -0.43 -4.49 12.53
C GLU A 126 0.13 -5.27 13.72
N LYS A 127 -0.73 -5.88 14.53
CA LYS A 127 -0.30 -6.81 15.58
C LYS A 127 0.54 -7.95 15.00
N LEU A 128 0.08 -8.57 13.91
CA LEU A 128 0.83 -9.63 13.23
C LEU A 128 2.21 -9.14 12.75
N ARG A 129 2.31 -7.92 12.16
CA ARG A 129 3.60 -7.34 11.76
C ARG A 129 4.54 -7.17 12.95
N GLN A 130 4.04 -6.70 14.07
CA GLN A 130 4.83 -6.55 15.31
C GLN A 130 5.32 -7.91 15.82
N THR A 131 4.43 -8.88 15.95
CA THR A 131 4.79 -10.25 16.35
C THR A 131 5.86 -10.86 15.46
N ILE A 132 5.75 -10.69 14.13
CA ILE A 132 6.77 -11.17 13.19
C ILE A 132 8.11 -10.45 13.40
N ARG A 133 8.12 -9.12 13.59
CA ARG A 133 9.37 -8.37 13.84
C ARG A 133 10.04 -8.77 15.15
N GLU A 134 9.27 -8.97 16.20
CA GLU A 134 9.78 -9.42 17.50
C GLU A 134 10.39 -10.82 17.37
N ALA A 135 9.73 -11.73 16.68
CA ALA A 135 10.27 -13.06 16.42
C ALA A 135 11.53 -13.00 15.55
N LEU A 136 11.57 -12.17 14.50
CA LEU A 136 12.75 -11.99 13.65
C LEU A 136 13.95 -11.38 14.39
N ALA A 137 13.69 -10.47 15.32
CA ALA A 137 14.75 -9.85 16.11
C ALA A 137 15.46 -10.82 17.08
N THR A 138 14.79 -11.93 17.42
CA THR A 138 15.27 -12.89 18.41
C THR A 138 15.75 -14.20 17.78
N ALA A 139 15.11 -14.63 16.68
CA ALA A 139 15.37 -15.92 16.08
C ALA A 139 16.72 -15.97 15.38
N THR A 140 17.44 -17.09 15.56
CA THR A 140 18.71 -17.39 14.87
C THR A 140 18.52 -18.22 13.60
N GLY A 141 17.31 -18.76 13.39
CA GLY A 141 16.97 -19.57 12.22
C GLY A 141 15.46 -19.76 12.06
N PHE A 142 15.05 -20.39 10.96
CA PHE A 142 13.64 -20.56 10.60
C PHE A 142 12.85 -21.40 11.62
N ASP A 143 13.43 -22.45 12.17
CA ASP A 143 12.76 -23.31 13.14
C ASP A 143 12.46 -22.57 14.45
N GLU A 144 13.41 -21.78 14.92
CA GLU A 144 13.23 -20.92 16.10
C GLU A 144 12.19 -19.84 15.82
N PHE A 145 12.29 -19.17 14.66
CA PHE A 145 11.29 -18.20 14.21
C PHE A 145 9.88 -18.78 14.18
N SER A 146 9.73 -19.96 13.60
CA SER A 146 8.44 -20.67 13.54
C SER A 146 7.91 -21.01 14.93
N SER A 147 8.81 -21.43 15.84
CA SER A 147 8.45 -21.76 17.24
C SER A 147 8.02 -20.54 18.04
N LEU A 148 8.72 -19.40 17.85
CA LEU A 148 8.36 -18.13 18.50
C LEU A 148 6.98 -17.65 18.03
N LEU A 149 6.71 -17.68 16.72
CA LEU A 149 5.41 -17.32 16.18
C LEU A 149 4.29 -18.25 16.68
N LEU A 150 4.57 -19.55 16.78
CA LEU A 150 3.58 -20.52 17.25
C LEU A 150 3.18 -20.27 18.72
N ARG A 151 4.09 -19.82 19.58
CA ARG A 151 3.81 -19.41 20.96
C ARG A 151 2.82 -18.25 21.01
N GLU A 152 2.87 -17.36 20.04
CA GLU A 152 1.93 -16.24 19.89
C GLU A 152 0.66 -16.64 19.07
N GLY A 153 0.47 -17.94 18.84
CA GLY A 153 -0.69 -18.48 18.11
C GLY A 153 -0.62 -18.28 16.59
N VAL A 154 0.52 -17.87 16.05
CA VAL A 154 0.68 -17.66 14.61
C VAL A 154 1.39 -18.85 13.98
N THR A 155 0.77 -19.50 13.01
CA THR A 155 1.39 -20.58 12.22
C THR A 155 2.01 -19.99 10.96
N VAL A 156 3.30 -20.22 10.76
CA VAL A 156 4.00 -19.86 9.53
C VAL A 156 4.15 -21.07 8.60
N LYS A 157 3.97 -20.84 7.30
CA LYS A 157 4.21 -21.85 6.25
C LYS A 157 5.06 -21.24 5.16
N GLU A 158 6.05 -22.00 4.74
CA GLU A 158 6.81 -21.71 3.53
C GLU A 158 6.31 -22.56 2.36
N SER A 159 6.13 -21.94 1.21
CA SER A 159 5.78 -22.61 -0.04
C SER A 159 6.43 -21.89 -1.20
N ARG A 160 7.30 -22.58 -1.92
CA ARG A 160 8.02 -22.07 -3.10
C ARG A 160 8.78 -20.77 -2.79
N GLY A 161 9.49 -20.74 -1.66
CA GLY A 161 10.25 -19.58 -1.20
C GLY A 161 9.40 -18.39 -0.76
N ARG A 162 8.11 -18.62 -0.45
CA ARG A 162 7.19 -17.58 0.02
C ARG A 162 6.61 -17.94 1.36
N LEU A 163 6.67 -17.00 2.29
CA LEU A 163 6.08 -17.16 3.61
C LEU A 163 4.59 -16.76 3.62
N SER A 164 3.83 -17.43 4.46
CA SER A 164 2.44 -17.10 4.77
C SER A 164 2.15 -17.39 6.24
N TYR A 165 1.33 -16.55 6.85
CA TYR A 165 1.04 -16.51 8.27
C TYR A 165 -0.44 -16.74 8.52
N LEU A 166 -0.79 -17.69 9.38
CA LEU A 166 -2.15 -17.97 9.80
C LEU A 166 -2.31 -17.60 11.28
N THR A 167 -3.19 -16.65 11.55
CA THR A 167 -3.56 -16.21 12.90
C THR A 167 -4.83 -16.91 13.37
N PRO A 168 -5.10 -17.06 14.69
CA PRO A 168 -6.26 -17.78 15.22
C PRO A 168 -7.63 -17.25 14.77
N ASP A 169 -7.69 -15.94 14.46
CA ASP A 169 -8.92 -15.27 14.01
C ASP A 169 -9.23 -15.48 12.51
N ARG A 170 -8.42 -16.26 11.80
CA ARG A 170 -8.53 -16.42 10.35
C ARG A 170 -8.56 -17.88 9.91
N THR A 171 -9.30 -18.10 8.84
CA THR A 171 -9.33 -19.41 8.15
C THR A 171 -8.36 -19.49 6.97
N LYS A 172 -7.88 -18.33 6.47
CA LYS A 172 -6.96 -18.27 5.32
C LYS A 172 -5.70 -17.50 5.71
N PRO A 173 -4.51 -18.02 5.37
CA PRO A 173 -3.25 -17.36 5.69
C PRO A 173 -3.08 -16.04 4.95
N ILE A 174 -2.29 -15.15 5.53
CA ILE A 174 -1.85 -13.90 4.93
C ILE A 174 -0.45 -14.14 4.38
N THR A 175 -0.23 -13.88 3.09
CA THR A 175 1.12 -13.97 2.50
C THR A 175 1.98 -12.80 2.97
N ALA A 176 3.29 -13.02 3.16
CA ALA A 176 4.28 -12.02 3.53
C ALA A 176 4.16 -10.73 2.69
N ARG A 177 4.08 -10.87 1.36
CA ARG A 177 3.88 -9.75 0.42
C ARG A 177 2.67 -8.85 0.75
N LYS A 178 1.62 -9.36 1.42
CA LYS A 178 0.45 -8.56 1.82
C LYS A 178 0.67 -7.78 3.11
N LEU A 179 1.73 -8.07 3.83
CA LEU A 179 2.13 -7.35 5.04
C LEU A 179 3.09 -6.20 4.71
N GLY A 180 4.00 -6.40 3.77
CA GLY A 180 5.01 -5.45 3.34
C GLY A 180 6.26 -6.16 2.82
N ASP A 181 7.28 -5.40 2.49
CA ASP A 181 8.52 -5.93 1.91
C ASP A 181 9.53 -6.43 2.97
N ASP A 182 9.26 -6.16 4.26
CA ASP A 182 10.06 -6.63 5.40
C ASP A 182 9.63 -8.02 5.94
N PHE A 183 8.67 -8.70 5.29
CA PHE A 183 8.02 -9.89 5.83
C PHE A 183 8.13 -11.14 4.98
#